data_7e0e395946852c77aa2d9def7864967d
#
_entry.id   7e0e395946852c77aa2d9def7864967d
#
_cell.length_a   1.000
_cell.length_b   1.000
_cell.length_c   1.000
_cell.angle_alpha   90.00
_cell.angle_beta   90.00
_cell.angle_gamma   90.00
#
_symmetry.space_group_name_H-M   'P 1'
#
loop_
_entity.id
_entity.type
_entity.pdbx_description
1 polymer ?
#
loop_
_entity_poly.entity_id
_entity_poly.type
_entity_poly.pdbx_seq_one_letter_code
_entity_poly.pdbx_strand_id
1 'polypeptide(L)'
;ARRAALGERLRTVIGHVRHEIGHFLFSRLVPTEGFAPGFRALFGDERADYADALARHYRSGPPPGWEAAHVTGYASAHPHEDWAESAAHLLHLVDIADSAAAAGLGIEGLARGEDAYAEADAARLLDVAARLGLALNHVTRAMGLEDPYPFVLAPPVREKLAFAHGWLRAGPPGAEAGPGR
;
A
#
# COMPACT_ATOMS: atom_id res chain seq x y z
N ALA A 1 -21.07 1.02 -12.11
CA ALA A 1 -21.93 1.71 -11.14
C ALA A 1 -21.75 1.18 -9.69
N ARG A 2 -21.65 -0.15 -9.44
CA ARG A 2 -21.46 -0.70 -8.07
C ARG A 2 -20.08 -0.37 -7.46
N ARG A 3 -19.02 -0.29 -8.25
CA ARG A 3 -17.64 -0.02 -7.79
C ARG A 3 -17.42 1.43 -7.34
N ALA A 4 -18.06 2.39 -7.99
CA ALA A 4 -18.00 3.80 -7.59
C ALA A 4 -18.69 4.06 -6.24
N ALA A 5 -19.66 3.22 -5.85
CA ALA A 5 -20.36 3.33 -4.58
C ALA A 5 -19.53 2.88 -3.35
N LEU A 6 -18.43 2.14 -3.58
CA LEU A 6 -17.55 1.63 -2.51
C LEU A 6 -16.38 2.57 -2.19
N GLY A 7 -16.29 3.75 -2.82
CA GLY A 7 -15.32 4.79 -2.48
C GLY A 7 -13.85 4.45 -2.78
N GLU A 8 -13.59 3.45 -3.62
CA GLU A 8 -12.22 2.96 -3.91
C GLU A 8 -11.50 3.90 -4.90
N ARG A 9 -10.94 4.99 -4.39
CA ARG A 9 -10.39 6.11 -5.18
C ARG A 9 -9.09 5.80 -5.94
N LEU A 10 -8.28 4.82 -5.50
CA LEU A 10 -7.07 4.40 -6.23
C LEU A 10 -7.30 3.25 -7.21
N ARG A 11 -8.53 2.90 -7.56
CA ARG A 11 -8.84 1.93 -8.65
C ARG A 11 -8.64 2.53 -10.05
N THR A 12 -7.52 3.17 -10.24
CA THR A 12 -6.97 3.50 -11.55
C THR A 12 -6.37 2.25 -12.20
N VAL A 13 -6.06 2.31 -13.49
CA VAL A 13 -5.37 1.20 -14.18
C VAL A 13 -4.07 0.85 -13.46
N ILE A 14 -3.27 1.86 -13.09
CA ILE A 14 -2.00 1.63 -12.37
C ILE A 14 -2.24 1.05 -10.97
N GLY A 15 -3.26 1.49 -10.26
CA GLY A 15 -3.63 0.94 -8.95
C GLY A 15 -4.01 -0.54 -9.05
N HIS A 16 -4.79 -0.91 -10.07
CA HIS A 16 -5.14 -2.31 -10.29
C HIS A 16 -3.93 -3.17 -10.65
N VAL A 17 -3.05 -2.68 -11.54
CA VAL A 17 -1.81 -3.38 -11.88
C VAL A 17 -0.94 -3.60 -10.64
N ARG A 18 -0.81 -2.60 -9.76
CA ARG A 18 -0.05 -2.72 -8.50
C ARG A 18 -0.67 -3.72 -7.55
N HIS A 19 -1.99 -3.76 -7.46
CA HIS A 19 -2.73 -4.74 -6.67
C HIS A 19 -2.46 -6.17 -7.16
N GLU A 20 -2.57 -6.43 -8.46
CA GLU A 20 -2.26 -7.75 -9.05
C GLU A 20 -0.78 -8.14 -8.88
N ILE A 21 0.12 -7.17 -8.98
CA ILE A 21 1.53 -7.37 -8.63
C ILE A 21 1.67 -7.77 -7.16
N GLY A 22 0.89 -7.19 -6.26
CA GLY A 22 0.85 -7.57 -4.84
C GLY A 22 0.54 -9.06 -4.66
N HIS A 23 -0.48 -9.58 -5.34
CA HIS A 23 -0.81 -11.02 -5.31
C HIS A 23 0.32 -11.89 -5.88
N PHE A 24 0.92 -11.47 -6.99
CA PHE A 24 2.09 -12.16 -7.55
C PHE A 24 3.25 -12.19 -6.56
N LEU A 25 3.58 -11.07 -5.95
CA LEU A 25 4.67 -10.97 -4.97
C LEU A 25 4.40 -11.82 -3.73
N PHE A 26 3.15 -11.89 -3.25
CA PHE A 26 2.77 -12.81 -2.18
C PHE A 26 3.18 -14.25 -2.50
N SER A 27 2.80 -14.74 -3.70
CA SER A 27 3.11 -16.10 -4.12
C SER A 27 4.62 -16.39 -4.20
N ARG A 28 5.43 -15.35 -4.47
CA ARG A 28 6.90 -15.45 -4.51
C ARG A 28 7.55 -15.38 -3.13
N LEU A 29 6.90 -14.71 -2.16
CA LEU A 29 7.42 -14.51 -0.81
C LEU A 29 7.02 -15.61 0.16
N VAL A 30 5.84 -16.21 -0.01
CA VAL A 30 5.34 -17.29 0.88
C VAL A 30 6.34 -18.41 1.15
N PRO A 31 7.13 -18.89 0.16
CA PRO A 31 8.13 -19.92 0.43
C PRO A 31 9.33 -19.44 1.24
N THR A 32 9.48 -18.11 1.44
CA THR A 32 10.62 -17.54 2.16
C THR A 32 10.44 -17.75 3.66
N GLU A 33 11.49 -18.25 4.31
CA GLU A 33 11.49 -18.44 5.76
C GLU A 33 11.16 -17.13 6.50
N GLY A 34 10.28 -17.21 7.47
CA GLY A 34 9.84 -16.08 8.29
C GLY A 34 8.72 -15.22 7.68
N PHE A 35 8.46 -15.29 6.36
CA PHE A 35 7.39 -14.48 5.75
C PHE A 35 6.00 -14.87 6.26
N ALA A 36 5.61 -16.13 6.13
CA ALA A 36 4.26 -16.57 6.46
C ALA A 36 3.89 -16.36 7.95
N PRO A 37 4.75 -16.64 8.93
CA PRO A 37 4.47 -16.33 10.33
C PRO A 37 4.29 -14.83 10.58
N GLY A 38 5.18 -13.98 10.04
CA GLY A 38 5.08 -12.52 10.17
C GLY A 38 3.84 -11.97 9.48
N PHE A 39 3.52 -12.47 8.30
CA PHE A 39 2.30 -12.15 7.57
C PHE A 39 1.05 -12.44 8.42
N ARG A 40 0.92 -13.67 8.94
CA ARG A 40 -0.27 -14.06 9.74
C ARG A 40 -0.44 -13.23 11.00
N ALA A 41 0.66 -12.78 11.59
CA ALA A 41 0.60 -11.94 12.78
C ALA A 41 -0.03 -10.55 12.50
N LEU A 42 0.12 -10.02 11.27
CA LEU A 42 -0.33 -8.68 10.89
C LEU A 42 -1.63 -8.70 10.08
N PHE A 43 -1.74 -9.63 9.14
CA PHE A 43 -2.82 -9.68 8.15
C PHE A 43 -3.90 -10.73 8.48
N GLY A 44 -3.58 -11.71 9.32
CA GLY A 44 -4.46 -12.85 9.60
C GLY A 44 -4.14 -14.08 8.76
N ASP A 45 -4.97 -15.12 8.90
CA ASP A 45 -4.74 -16.42 8.25
C ASP A 45 -5.20 -16.40 6.79
N GLU A 46 -4.24 -16.41 5.87
CA GLU A 46 -4.48 -16.44 4.42
C GLU A 46 -5.14 -17.72 3.91
N ARG A 47 -5.19 -18.76 4.75
CA ARG A 47 -5.80 -20.06 4.41
C ARG A 47 -7.31 -20.07 4.64
N ALA A 48 -7.88 -18.97 5.17
CA ALA A 48 -9.33 -18.80 5.28
C ALA A 48 -10.00 -18.92 3.90
N ASP A 49 -11.26 -19.36 3.88
CA ASP A 49 -12.00 -19.54 2.62
C ASP A 49 -12.16 -18.20 1.89
N TYR A 50 -11.42 -18.07 0.82
CA TYR A 50 -11.38 -16.84 0.02
C TYR A 50 -12.71 -16.54 -0.66
N ALA A 51 -13.38 -17.56 -1.22
CA ALA A 51 -14.64 -17.37 -1.93
C ALA A 51 -15.74 -16.91 -0.99
N ASP A 52 -15.86 -17.55 0.17
CA ASP A 52 -16.83 -17.18 1.21
C ASP A 52 -16.53 -15.78 1.77
N ALA A 53 -15.27 -15.43 1.97
CA ALA A 53 -14.86 -14.11 2.45
C ALA A 53 -15.28 -13.01 1.48
N LEU A 54 -14.98 -13.17 0.19
CA LEU A 54 -15.41 -12.22 -0.85
C LEU A 54 -16.93 -12.17 -0.99
N ALA A 55 -17.61 -13.33 -0.96
CA ALA A 55 -19.07 -13.36 -1.03
C ALA A 55 -19.72 -12.59 0.14
N ARG A 56 -19.16 -12.69 1.36
CA ARG A 56 -19.61 -11.88 2.51
C ARG A 56 -19.37 -10.39 2.25
N HIS A 57 -18.16 -10.03 1.80
CA HIS A 57 -17.79 -8.63 1.54
C HIS A 57 -18.72 -8.00 0.49
N TYR A 58 -18.97 -8.67 -0.63
CA TYR A 58 -19.87 -8.14 -1.68
C TYR A 58 -21.34 -8.08 -1.27
N ARG A 59 -21.75 -8.91 -0.32
CA ARG A 59 -23.12 -8.92 0.20
C ARG A 59 -23.36 -7.87 1.27
N SER A 60 -22.38 -7.68 2.17
CA SER A 60 -22.55 -6.90 3.41
C SER A 60 -21.70 -5.62 3.45
N GLY A 61 -20.75 -5.44 2.51
CA GLY A 61 -19.74 -4.40 2.55
C GLY A 61 -18.64 -4.67 3.58
N PRO A 62 -17.69 -3.73 3.73
CA PRO A 62 -16.66 -3.83 4.75
C PRO A 62 -17.27 -3.72 6.16
N PRO A 63 -16.64 -4.33 7.18
CA PRO A 63 -17.11 -4.21 8.56
C PRO A 63 -17.00 -2.75 9.05
N PRO A 64 -17.91 -2.29 9.93
CA PRO A 64 -17.80 -0.98 10.54
C PRO A 64 -16.44 -0.79 11.24
N GLY A 65 -15.80 0.37 11.03
CA GLY A 65 -14.50 0.67 11.64
C GLY A 65 -13.30 -0.02 10.98
N TRP A 66 -13.46 -0.51 9.77
CA TRP A 66 -12.37 -1.13 8.99
C TRP A 66 -11.14 -0.21 8.86
N GLU A 67 -11.34 1.10 8.85
CA GLU A 67 -10.29 2.13 8.71
C GLU A 67 -9.25 2.08 9.82
N ALA A 68 -9.60 1.51 10.97
CA ALA A 68 -8.67 1.36 12.10
C ALA A 68 -7.57 0.31 11.83
N ALA A 69 -7.79 -0.63 10.91
CA ALA A 69 -6.89 -1.76 10.68
C ALA A 69 -6.56 -2.03 9.21
N HIS A 70 -7.27 -1.43 8.28
CA HIS A 70 -7.11 -1.66 6.84
C HIS A 70 -6.98 -0.35 6.07
N VAL A 71 -6.21 -0.35 4.99
CA VAL A 71 -5.97 0.84 4.16
C VAL A 71 -7.16 1.17 3.26
N THR A 72 -7.93 0.16 2.87
CA THR A 72 -9.18 0.28 2.09
C THR A 72 -10.26 -0.64 2.68
N GLY A 73 -11.53 -0.34 2.37
CA GLY A 73 -12.63 -1.24 2.74
C GLY A 73 -12.48 -2.62 2.09
N TYR A 74 -11.94 -2.69 0.89
CA TYR A 74 -11.69 -3.94 0.19
C TYR A 74 -10.60 -4.80 0.86
N ALA A 75 -9.58 -4.18 1.43
CA ALA A 75 -8.55 -4.87 2.22
C ALA A 75 -9.15 -5.72 3.36
N SER A 76 -10.27 -5.28 3.94
CA SER A 76 -10.95 -6.02 5.01
C SER A 76 -11.66 -7.31 4.56
N ALA A 77 -11.69 -7.60 3.26
CA ALA A 77 -12.37 -8.77 2.74
C ALA A 77 -11.66 -10.08 3.06
N HIS A 78 -10.34 -10.12 2.88
CA HIS A 78 -9.50 -11.31 3.09
C HIS A 78 -8.03 -10.91 3.30
N PRO A 79 -7.21 -11.68 4.06
CA PRO A 79 -5.78 -11.41 4.22
C PRO A 79 -4.98 -11.24 2.93
N HIS A 80 -5.31 -11.99 1.87
CA HIS A 80 -4.70 -11.80 0.55
C HIS A 80 -5.00 -10.43 -0.06
N GLU A 81 -6.24 -9.94 0.09
CA GLU A 81 -6.63 -8.62 -0.40
C GLU A 81 -5.97 -7.51 0.43
N ASP A 82 -5.88 -7.70 1.74
CA ASP A 82 -5.20 -6.77 2.64
C ASP A 82 -3.71 -6.62 2.30
N TRP A 83 -3.04 -7.72 1.99
CA TRP A 83 -1.67 -7.68 1.49
C TRP A 83 -1.57 -6.97 0.14
N ALA A 84 -2.40 -7.35 -0.83
CA ALA A 84 -2.36 -6.77 -2.17
C ALA A 84 -2.63 -5.26 -2.15
N GLU A 85 -3.62 -4.82 -1.36
CA GLU A 85 -3.90 -3.40 -1.14
C GLU A 85 -2.73 -2.71 -0.41
N SER A 86 -2.17 -3.31 0.63
CA SER A 86 -1.01 -2.75 1.35
C SER A 86 0.21 -2.60 0.43
N ALA A 87 0.52 -3.61 -0.37
CA ALA A 87 1.63 -3.56 -1.34
C ALA A 87 1.38 -2.49 -2.42
N ALA A 88 0.15 -2.41 -2.96
CA ALA A 88 -0.21 -1.38 -3.93
C ALA A 88 -0.11 0.03 -3.35
N HIS A 89 -0.59 0.24 -2.12
CA HIS A 89 -0.48 1.53 -1.43
C HIS A 89 0.97 1.91 -1.11
N LEU A 90 1.80 0.95 -0.70
CA LEU A 90 3.23 1.21 -0.52
C LEU A 90 3.85 1.71 -1.82
N LEU A 91 3.62 1.04 -2.95
CA LEU A 91 4.14 1.47 -4.25
C LEU A 91 3.61 2.86 -4.66
N HIS A 92 2.34 3.19 -4.35
CA HIS A 92 1.82 4.54 -4.57
C HIS A 92 2.57 5.59 -3.74
N LEU A 93 2.82 5.30 -2.45
CA LEU A 93 3.49 6.22 -1.54
C LEU A 93 4.95 6.46 -1.95
N VAL A 94 5.66 5.39 -2.35
CA VAL A 94 7.03 5.49 -2.87
C VAL A 94 7.05 6.33 -4.14
N ASP A 95 6.16 6.06 -5.11
CA ASP A 95 6.09 6.82 -6.36
C ASP A 95 5.74 8.29 -6.17
N ILE A 96 4.85 8.60 -5.21
CA ILE A 96 4.52 9.99 -4.88
C ILE A 96 5.76 10.71 -4.34
N ALA A 97 6.52 10.06 -3.44
CA ALA A 97 7.75 10.63 -2.87
C ALA A 97 8.83 10.80 -3.94
N ASP A 98 9.07 9.78 -4.75
CA ASP A 98 10.05 9.80 -5.83
C ASP A 98 9.73 10.87 -6.89
N SER A 99 8.47 10.94 -7.32
CA SER A 99 8.02 11.94 -8.28
C SER A 99 8.15 13.37 -7.74
N ALA A 100 7.89 13.58 -6.45
CA ALA A 100 8.06 14.89 -5.82
C ALA A 100 9.54 15.28 -5.78
N ALA A 101 10.42 14.36 -5.39
CA ALA A 101 11.86 14.57 -5.37
C ALA A 101 12.39 14.91 -6.78
N ALA A 102 11.97 14.15 -7.80
CA ALA A 102 12.34 14.38 -9.20
C ALA A 102 11.84 15.73 -9.74
N ALA A 103 10.61 16.12 -9.34
CA ALA A 103 10.06 17.44 -9.69
C ALA A 103 10.71 18.60 -8.92
N GLY A 104 11.63 18.32 -7.99
CA GLY A 104 12.31 19.32 -7.18
C GLY A 104 11.39 19.93 -6.10
N LEU A 105 10.28 19.27 -5.75
CA LEU A 105 9.43 19.69 -4.66
C LEU A 105 10.14 19.38 -3.34
N GLY A 106 10.49 20.43 -2.59
CA GLY A 106 11.07 20.29 -1.26
C GLY A 106 9.98 20.03 -0.22
N ILE A 107 10.14 18.96 0.55
CA ILE A 107 9.37 18.70 1.75
C ILE A 107 10.32 18.31 2.87
N GLU A 108 9.99 18.67 4.10
CA GLU A 108 10.80 18.27 5.24
C GLU A 108 10.97 16.75 5.31
N GLY A 109 12.20 16.29 5.33
CA GLY A 109 12.57 14.87 5.34
C GLY A 109 12.72 14.23 3.96
N LEU A 110 12.56 14.98 2.86
CA LEU A 110 12.82 14.52 1.50
C LEU A 110 13.74 15.52 0.78
N ALA A 111 14.95 15.10 0.44
CA ALA A 111 15.86 15.92 -0.33
C ALA A 111 15.46 15.94 -1.82
N ARG A 112 15.80 17.03 -2.53
CA ARG A 112 15.62 17.09 -3.99
C ARG A 112 16.48 16.03 -4.65
N GLY A 113 15.89 15.24 -5.55
CA GLY A 113 16.58 14.17 -6.27
C GLY A 113 16.91 12.95 -5.40
N GLU A 114 16.35 12.84 -4.20
CA GLU A 114 16.46 11.64 -3.38
C GLU A 114 15.69 10.48 -4.01
N ASP A 115 16.32 9.31 -4.07
CA ASP A 115 15.69 8.08 -4.55
C ASP A 115 14.83 7.46 -3.43
N ALA A 116 13.53 7.65 -3.52
CA ALA A 116 12.59 7.12 -2.54
C ALA A 116 12.53 5.59 -2.53
N TYR A 117 12.88 4.94 -3.63
CA TYR A 117 12.98 3.48 -3.70
C TYR A 117 14.19 2.92 -2.94
N ALA A 118 15.24 3.72 -2.78
CA ALA A 118 16.44 3.34 -2.01
C ALA A 118 16.24 3.49 -0.49
N GLU A 119 15.19 4.19 -0.03
CA GLU A 119 14.97 4.41 1.40
C GLU A 119 14.80 3.09 2.16
N ALA A 120 15.63 2.87 3.16
CA ALA A 120 15.63 1.66 3.97
C ALA A 120 14.73 1.77 5.22
N ASP A 121 14.51 3.00 5.71
CA ASP A 121 13.67 3.26 6.87
C ASP A 121 12.21 3.42 6.44
N ALA A 122 11.42 2.37 6.66
CA ALA A 122 10.00 2.37 6.36
C ALA A 122 9.23 3.48 7.12
N ALA A 123 9.58 3.76 8.36
CA ALA A 123 8.88 4.77 9.16
C ALA A 123 9.12 6.17 8.57
N ARG A 124 10.38 6.48 8.23
CA ARG A 124 10.74 7.74 7.56
C ARG A 124 10.01 7.89 6.22
N LEU A 125 10.04 6.84 5.38
CA LEU A 125 9.35 6.84 4.08
C LEU A 125 7.86 7.13 4.24
N LEU A 126 7.17 6.41 5.14
CA LEU A 126 5.74 6.55 5.36
C LEU A 126 5.38 7.92 5.95
N ASP A 127 6.22 8.50 6.81
CA ASP A 127 6.00 9.84 7.36
C ASP A 127 6.14 10.92 6.28
N VAL A 128 7.17 10.83 5.45
CA VAL A 128 7.38 11.77 4.34
C VAL A 128 6.24 11.67 3.34
N ALA A 129 5.91 10.46 2.90
CA ALA A 129 4.87 10.22 1.91
C ALA A 129 3.47 10.63 2.41
N ALA A 130 3.15 10.41 3.69
CA ALA A 130 1.89 10.84 4.28
C ALA A 130 1.77 12.37 4.32
N ARG A 131 2.84 13.08 4.72
CA ARG A 131 2.86 14.56 4.69
C ARG A 131 2.73 15.10 3.28
N LEU A 132 3.42 14.49 2.33
CA LEU A 132 3.34 14.86 0.92
C LEU A 132 1.92 14.62 0.36
N GLY A 133 1.31 13.47 0.65
CA GLY A 133 -0.07 13.19 0.28
C GLY A 133 -1.05 14.22 0.82
N LEU A 134 -0.89 14.62 2.10
CA LEU A 134 -1.69 15.67 2.72
C LEU A 134 -1.48 17.04 2.02
N ALA A 135 -0.23 17.40 1.72
CA ALA A 135 0.07 18.64 1.01
C ALA A 135 -0.55 18.65 -0.39
N LEU A 136 -0.48 17.55 -1.13
CA LEU A 136 -1.12 17.40 -2.43
C LEU A 136 -2.65 17.52 -2.34
N ASN A 137 -3.28 16.92 -1.32
CA ASN A 137 -4.71 17.05 -1.08
C ASN A 137 -5.10 18.53 -0.86
N HIS A 138 -4.31 19.30 -0.11
CA HIS A 138 -4.56 20.74 0.06
C HIS A 138 -4.45 21.51 -1.27
N VAL A 139 -3.44 21.22 -2.08
CA VAL A 139 -3.24 21.87 -3.38
C VAL A 139 -4.40 21.55 -4.34
N THR A 140 -4.80 20.29 -4.45
CA THR A 140 -5.89 19.87 -5.34
C THR A 140 -7.24 20.44 -4.90
N ARG A 141 -7.52 20.48 -3.58
CA ARG A 141 -8.72 21.14 -3.04
C ARG A 141 -8.77 22.63 -3.40
N ALA A 142 -7.63 23.34 -3.36
CA ALA A 142 -7.56 24.75 -3.76
C ALA A 142 -7.91 24.97 -5.24
N MET A 143 -7.77 23.94 -6.07
CA MET A 143 -8.18 23.95 -7.49
C MET A 143 -9.61 23.39 -7.71
N GLY A 144 -10.34 23.04 -6.65
CA GLY A 144 -11.67 22.43 -6.75
C GLY A 144 -11.65 20.97 -7.19
N LEU A 145 -10.51 20.27 -7.03
CA LEU A 145 -10.35 18.86 -7.37
C LEU A 145 -10.48 17.97 -6.13
N GLU A 146 -10.70 16.68 -6.35
CA GLU A 146 -10.71 15.67 -5.28
C GLU A 146 -9.30 15.41 -4.73
N ASP A 147 -9.26 14.87 -3.52
CA ASP A 147 -8.01 14.44 -2.87
C ASP A 147 -7.36 13.30 -3.65
N PRO A 148 -6.11 13.43 -4.13
CA PRO A 148 -5.41 12.34 -4.79
C PRO A 148 -5.02 11.22 -3.83
N TYR A 149 -4.77 11.52 -2.54
CA TYR A 149 -4.47 10.51 -1.52
C TYR A 149 -5.29 10.75 -0.25
N PRO A 150 -6.57 10.33 -0.21
CA PRO A 150 -7.48 10.59 0.92
C PRO A 150 -7.40 9.55 2.05
N PHE A 151 -6.37 8.71 2.09
CA PHE A 151 -6.28 7.57 3.00
C PHE A 151 -5.65 7.94 4.34
N VAL A 152 -6.19 7.35 5.41
CA VAL A 152 -5.65 7.46 6.77
C VAL A 152 -4.73 6.27 7.05
N LEU A 153 -3.47 6.56 7.37
CA LEU A 153 -2.50 5.54 7.73
C LEU A 153 -2.54 5.32 9.27
N ALA A 154 -3.57 4.60 9.74
CA ALA A 154 -3.68 4.19 11.14
C ALA A 154 -2.46 3.32 11.57
N PRO A 155 -2.10 3.25 12.86
CA PRO A 155 -0.94 2.48 13.30
C PRO A 155 -0.88 1.05 12.75
N PRO A 156 -1.95 0.21 12.80
CA PRO A 156 -1.89 -1.14 12.21
C PRO A 156 -1.68 -1.14 10.70
N VAL A 157 -2.20 -0.13 9.97
CA VAL A 157 -1.95 0.03 8.53
C VAL A 157 -0.48 0.33 8.29
N ARG A 158 0.13 1.21 9.08
CA ARG A 158 1.57 1.54 8.98
C ARG A 158 2.45 0.33 9.25
N GLU A 159 2.10 -0.53 10.21
CA GLU A 159 2.82 -1.78 10.48
C GLU A 159 2.78 -2.73 9.27
N LYS A 160 1.62 -2.88 8.62
CA LYS A 160 1.46 -3.67 7.40
C LYS A 160 2.28 -3.10 6.23
N LEU A 161 2.25 -1.78 6.04
CA LEU A 161 3.05 -1.11 5.01
C LEU A 161 4.55 -1.26 5.27
N ALA A 162 5.00 -1.15 6.53
CA ALA A 162 6.40 -1.36 6.91
C ALA A 162 6.84 -2.81 6.69
N PHE A 163 5.99 -3.77 7.02
CA PHE A 163 6.23 -5.19 6.73
C PHE A 163 6.37 -5.43 5.21
N ALA A 164 5.45 -4.89 4.41
CA ALA A 164 5.53 -4.97 2.96
C ALA A 164 6.81 -4.33 2.43
N HIS A 165 7.18 -3.14 2.93
CA HIS A 165 8.40 -2.45 2.55
C HIS A 165 9.65 -3.32 2.80
N GLY A 166 9.78 -3.91 3.99
CA GLY A 166 10.91 -4.78 4.32
C GLY A 166 11.05 -5.96 3.37
N TRP A 167 9.95 -6.66 3.09
CA TRP A 167 9.95 -7.82 2.21
C TRP A 167 10.13 -7.49 0.73
N LEU A 168 9.56 -6.39 0.24
CA LEU A 168 9.73 -5.97 -1.15
C LEU A 168 11.16 -5.49 -1.43
N ARG A 169 11.80 -4.87 -0.45
CA ARG A 169 13.23 -4.49 -0.55
C ARG A 169 14.16 -5.70 -0.51
N ALA A 170 13.90 -6.66 0.36
CA ALA A 170 14.70 -7.89 0.44
C ALA A 170 14.59 -8.74 -0.84
N GLY A 171 13.44 -8.66 -1.52
CA GLY A 171 13.14 -9.48 -2.69
C GLY A 171 12.92 -10.96 -2.36
N PRO A 172 12.37 -11.75 -3.28
CA PRO A 172 12.28 -13.19 -3.14
C PRO A 172 13.68 -13.84 -3.23
N PRO A 173 13.88 -15.03 -2.61
CA PRO A 173 15.14 -15.74 -2.70
C PRO A 173 15.57 -15.95 -4.16
N GLY A 174 16.83 -15.64 -4.47
CA GLY A 174 17.39 -15.76 -5.82
C GLY A 174 17.12 -14.58 -6.76
N ALA A 175 16.52 -13.49 -6.28
CA ALA A 175 16.53 -12.23 -7.00
C ALA A 175 17.96 -11.64 -6.90
N GLU A 176 18.75 -11.75 -7.97
CA GLU A 176 20.02 -11.01 -8.06
C GLU A 176 19.71 -9.51 -8.03
N ALA A 177 20.43 -8.76 -7.22
CA ALA A 177 20.40 -7.31 -7.28
C ALA A 177 20.77 -6.92 -8.72
N GLY A 178 19.81 -6.39 -9.47
CA GLY A 178 20.09 -5.89 -10.81
C GLY A 178 21.24 -4.88 -10.76
N PRO A 179 22.03 -4.76 -11.86
CA PRO A 179 23.13 -3.81 -11.89
C PRO A 179 22.61 -2.41 -11.54
N GLY A 180 23.17 -1.82 -10.50
CA GLY A 180 22.82 -0.48 -10.05
C GLY A 180 22.85 0.50 -11.23
N ARG A 181 21.84 1.33 -11.35
CA ARG A 181 21.74 2.43 -12.32
C ARG A 181 22.68 3.55 -11.93
#